data_15332a1fb05c6ec2157c55ce6edc2a90
#
_entry.id   15332a1fb05c6ec2157c55ce6edc2a90
#
_cell.length_a   1.000
_cell.length_b   1.000
_cell.length_c   1.000
_cell.angle_alpha   90.00
_cell.angle_beta   90.00
_cell.angle_gamma   90.00
#
_symmetry.space_group_name_H-M   'P 1'
#
loop_
_entity.id
_entity.type
_entity.pdbx_description
1 polymer ?
#
loop_
_entity_poly.entity_id
_entity_poly.type
_entity_poly.pdbx_seq_one_letter_code
_entity_poly.pdbx_strand_id
1 'polypeptide(L)'
;MLQELGRYDAGKDFDKMLEIYRDHTYMRESNYMQGETSVARDDACIPKFDLNTKDEDGYAGVALALMRAKITGKEGEMILCMPNQGTVDWLKDTDVIEVSCHISKAGAVPKPGPYTLPQSAKQLICAVKYYERTAAQAIVERNAKKAIDALMVNPLVNSYSLAEELLREYLEIY
;
A
#
# COMPACT_ATOMS: atom_id res chain seq x y z
N MET A 1 -14.00 -0.76 8.31
CA MET A 1 -13.34 0.30 9.11
C MET A 1 -13.88 1.69 8.80
N LEU A 2 -13.58 2.34 7.65
CA LEU A 2 -13.97 3.75 7.42
C LEU A 2 -15.49 3.99 7.50
N GLN A 3 -16.32 3.09 6.95
CA GLN A 3 -17.78 3.19 7.07
C GLN A 3 -18.28 3.02 8.52
N GLU A 4 -17.59 2.24 9.32
CA GLU A 4 -17.90 2.03 10.72
C GLU A 4 -17.50 3.23 11.56
N LEU A 5 -16.28 3.76 11.36
CA LEU A 5 -15.80 4.97 12.01
C LEU A 5 -16.67 6.20 11.69
N GLY A 6 -17.22 6.28 10.47
CA GLY A 6 -18.11 7.36 10.06
C GLY A 6 -19.47 7.42 10.81
N ARG A 7 -19.77 6.43 11.67
CA ARG A 7 -20.97 6.41 12.53
C ARG A 7 -20.79 7.13 13.86
N TYR A 8 -19.56 7.52 14.19
CA TYR A 8 -19.17 8.08 15.48
C TYR A 8 -18.71 9.53 15.34
N ASP A 9 -18.95 10.32 16.38
CA ASP A 9 -18.49 11.71 16.50
C ASP A 9 -17.10 11.72 17.14
N ALA A 10 -16.08 12.16 16.41
CA ALA A 10 -14.70 12.19 16.89
C ALA A 10 -14.50 13.03 18.16
N GLY A 11 -15.38 14.00 18.42
CA GLY A 11 -15.32 14.82 19.64
C GLY A 11 -15.90 14.14 20.87
N LYS A 12 -16.74 13.12 20.70
CA LYS A 12 -17.45 12.44 21.79
C LYS A 12 -17.07 10.97 21.93
N ASP A 13 -16.78 10.31 20.81
CA ASP A 13 -16.63 8.87 20.73
C ASP A 13 -15.18 8.47 20.38
N PHE A 14 -14.20 9.34 20.65
CA PHE A 14 -12.80 9.14 20.25
C PHE A 14 -12.24 7.80 20.72
N ASP A 15 -12.46 7.43 21.98
CA ASP A 15 -11.94 6.17 22.53
C ASP A 15 -12.52 4.96 21.81
N LYS A 16 -13.81 5.00 21.47
CA LYS A 16 -14.47 3.96 20.69
C LYS A 16 -13.95 3.87 19.25
N MET A 17 -13.73 5.01 18.64
CA MET A 17 -13.12 5.05 17.29
C MET A 17 -11.70 4.51 17.30
N LEU A 18 -10.93 4.79 18.36
CA LEU A 18 -9.58 4.26 18.53
C LEU A 18 -9.56 2.75 18.76
N GLU A 19 -10.53 2.23 19.55
CA GLU A 19 -10.71 0.78 19.72
C GLU A 19 -10.99 0.09 18.39
N ILE A 20 -11.95 0.56 17.61
CA ILE A 20 -12.29 0.05 16.28
C ILE A 20 -11.06 0.10 15.35
N TYR A 21 -10.31 1.19 15.37
CA TYR A 21 -9.09 1.31 14.55
C TYR A 21 -8.04 0.26 14.94
N ARG A 22 -7.80 0.07 16.25
CA ARG A 22 -6.84 -0.92 16.76
C ARG A 22 -7.24 -2.34 16.40
N ASP A 23 -8.51 -2.67 16.56
CA ASP A 23 -9.03 -4.00 16.21
C ASP A 23 -8.84 -4.31 14.72
N HIS A 24 -9.18 -3.36 13.85
CA HIS A 24 -8.96 -3.51 12.41
C HIS A 24 -7.47 -3.60 12.04
N THR A 25 -6.62 -2.84 12.70
CA THR A 25 -5.17 -2.89 12.47
C THR A 25 -4.62 -4.25 12.91
N TYR A 26 -4.98 -4.71 14.10
CA TYR A 26 -4.58 -6.02 14.61
C TYR A 26 -5.04 -7.16 13.69
N MET A 27 -6.31 -7.15 13.28
CA MET A 27 -6.87 -8.13 12.34
C MET A 27 -6.13 -8.13 10.99
N ARG A 28 -5.78 -6.96 10.49
CA ARG A 28 -5.01 -6.84 9.24
C ARG A 28 -3.59 -7.39 9.40
N GLU A 29 -2.90 -7.02 10.46
CA GLU A 29 -1.53 -7.46 10.72
C GLU A 29 -1.46 -8.97 10.95
N SER A 30 -2.42 -9.55 11.70
CA SER A 30 -2.47 -10.98 11.96
C SER A 30 -2.75 -11.83 10.72
N ASN A 31 -3.41 -11.25 9.71
CA ASN A 31 -3.74 -11.94 8.45
C ASN A 31 -2.84 -11.55 7.27
N TYR A 32 -1.92 -10.59 7.48
CA TYR A 32 -1.08 -10.09 6.40
C TYR A 32 -0.13 -11.17 5.87
N MET A 33 -0.10 -11.34 4.55
CA MET A 33 0.78 -12.29 3.85
C MET A 33 0.59 -13.78 4.19
N GLN A 34 -0.48 -14.15 4.89
CA GLN A 34 -0.71 -15.56 5.26
C GLN A 34 -0.80 -16.50 4.06
N GLY A 35 -1.51 -16.08 3.02
CA GLY A 35 -1.67 -16.87 1.81
C GLY A 35 -0.39 -17.04 1.00
N GLU A 36 0.54 -16.10 1.11
CA GLU A 36 1.76 -16.05 0.32
C GLU A 36 2.95 -16.68 1.03
N THR A 37 3.00 -16.59 2.35
CA THR A 37 4.16 -17.09 3.13
C THR A 37 4.00 -18.53 3.60
N SER A 38 2.79 -19.11 3.49
CA SER A 38 2.45 -20.43 4.04
C SER A 38 2.72 -20.57 5.56
N VAL A 39 3.01 -19.46 6.23
CA VAL A 39 3.25 -19.41 7.66
C VAL A 39 1.97 -18.95 8.33
N ALA A 40 1.16 -19.92 8.77
CA ALA A 40 0.03 -19.61 9.64
C ALA A 40 0.57 -19.17 11.01
N ARG A 41 0.17 -17.99 11.46
CA ARG A 41 0.31 -17.62 12.86
C ARG A 41 -0.79 -18.30 13.66
N ASP A 42 -0.49 -18.79 14.87
CA ASP A 42 -1.46 -19.48 15.72
C ASP A 42 -2.69 -18.63 16.08
N ASP A 43 -2.53 -17.30 16.05
CA ASP A 43 -3.57 -16.29 16.31
C ASP A 43 -4.28 -15.77 15.06
N ALA A 44 -3.96 -16.32 13.91
CA ALA A 44 -4.47 -15.82 12.65
C ALA A 44 -5.88 -16.32 12.35
N CYS A 45 -6.79 -15.41 12.04
CA CYS A 45 -8.08 -15.74 11.45
C CYS A 45 -7.87 -16.12 9.98
N ILE A 46 -7.76 -17.42 9.70
CA ILE A 46 -7.63 -17.92 8.32
C ILE A 46 -9.01 -17.75 7.66
N PRO A 47 -9.13 -16.89 6.64
CA PRO A 47 -10.37 -16.82 5.88
C PRO A 47 -10.62 -18.18 5.25
N LYS A 48 -11.79 -18.77 5.52
CA LYS A 48 -12.20 -19.98 4.81
C LYS A 48 -12.40 -19.60 3.36
N PHE A 49 -11.54 -20.10 2.50
CA PHE A 49 -11.67 -19.91 1.07
C PHE A 49 -12.86 -20.74 0.59
N ASP A 50 -13.99 -20.09 0.36
CA ASP A 50 -15.17 -20.71 -0.22
C ASP A 50 -15.17 -20.48 -1.73
N LEU A 51 -14.89 -21.54 -2.48
CA LEU A 51 -14.91 -21.54 -3.96
C LEU A 51 -16.29 -21.21 -4.53
N ASN A 52 -17.34 -21.24 -3.72
CA ASN A 52 -18.72 -20.96 -4.14
C ASN A 52 -19.15 -19.52 -3.85
N THR A 53 -18.33 -18.74 -3.15
CA THR A 53 -18.61 -17.30 -2.99
C THR A 53 -18.46 -16.62 -4.34
N LYS A 54 -19.53 -15.95 -4.76
CA LYS A 54 -19.51 -15.05 -5.92
C LYS A 54 -18.74 -13.75 -5.63
N ASP A 55 -17.95 -13.73 -4.57
CA ASP A 55 -17.21 -12.56 -4.17
C ASP A 55 -16.05 -12.36 -5.15
N GLU A 56 -16.28 -11.43 -6.07
CA GLU A 56 -15.27 -10.84 -6.94
C GLU A 56 -14.29 -9.98 -6.10
N ASP A 57 -14.15 -10.30 -4.80
CA ASP A 57 -13.30 -9.60 -3.85
C ASP A 57 -11.86 -10.12 -3.92
N GLY A 58 -10.94 -9.25 -3.58
CA GLY A 58 -9.51 -9.54 -3.60
C GLY A 58 -8.84 -9.27 -4.95
N TYR A 59 -7.57 -9.63 -5.06
CA TYR A 59 -6.75 -9.34 -6.25
C TYR A 59 -7.28 -9.97 -7.53
N ALA A 60 -7.83 -11.17 -7.46
CA ALA A 60 -8.42 -11.85 -8.61
C ALA A 60 -9.65 -11.10 -9.13
N GLY A 61 -10.51 -10.60 -8.25
CA GLY A 61 -11.68 -9.80 -8.62
C GLY A 61 -11.29 -8.50 -9.31
N VAL A 62 -10.28 -7.80 -8.78
CA VAL A 62 -9.74 -6.58 -9.39
C VAL A 62 -9.19 -6.86 -10.80
N ALA A 63 -8.40 -7.93 -10.96
CA ALA A 63 -7.84 -8.32 -12.26
C ALA A 63 -8.93 -8.66 -13.27
N LEU A 64 -9.92 -9.46 -12.87
CA LEU A 64 -11.07 -9.82 -13.72
C LEU A 64 -11.91 -8.61 -14.12
N ALA A 65 -12.16 -7.66 -13.20
CA ALA A 65 -12.88 -6.45 -13.48
C ALA A 65 -12.16 -5.57 -14.53
N LEU A 66 -10.83 -5.44 -14.39
CA LEU A 66 -10.01 -4.72 -15.36
C LEU A 66 -10.01 -5.40 -16.74
N MET A 67 -9.88 -6.73 -16.77
CA MET A 67 -9.95 -7.51 -18.02
C MET A 67 -11.32 -7.37 -18.70
N ARG A 68 -12.41 -7.46 -17.93
CA ARG A 68 -13.77 -7.23 -18.44
C ARG A 68 -13.94 -5.84 -19.05
N ALA A 69 -13.47 -4.79 -18.35
CA ALA A 69 -13.53 -3.43 -18.86
C ALA A 69 -12.81 -3.30 -20.22
N LYS A 70 -11.60 -3.86 -20.31
CA LYS A 70 -10.81 -3.85 -21.55
C LYS A 70 -11.48 -4.61 -22.71
N ILE A 71 -12.07 -5.77 -22.43
CA ILE A 71 -12.66 -6.63 -23.47
C ILE A 71 -14.05 -6.11 -23.89
N THR A 72 -14.90 -5.80 -22.93
CA THR A 72 -16.30 -5.45 -23.19
C THR A 72 -16.52 -3.96 -23.44
N GLY A 73 -15.58 -3.11 -23.02
CA GLY A 73 -15.74 -1.65 -23.03
C GLY A 73 -16.65 -1.13 -21.92
N LYS A 74 -17.05 -1.98 -20.95
CA LYS A 74 -17.83 -1.52 -19.80
C LYS A 74 -16.93 -0.70 -18.89
N GLU A 75 -17.22 0.59 -18.82
CA GLU A 75 -16.47 1.53 -17.99
C GLU A 75 -16.73 1.32 -16.50
N GLY A 76 -15.76 1.68 -15.68
CA GLY A 76 -15.84 1.59 -14.22
C GLY A 76 -14.76 2.39 -13.53
N GLU A 77 -14.73 2.30 -12.22
CA GLU A 77 -13.71 2.93 -11.37
C GLU A 77 -13.09 1.89 -10.46
N MET A 78 -11.79 2.00 -10.27
CA MET A 78 -11.05 1.20 -9.29
C MET A 78 -9.79 1.90 -8.84
N ILE A 79 -9.27 1.49 -7.69
CA ILE A 79 -7.98 1.96 -7.16
C ILE A 79 -6.89 1.07 -7.75
N LEU A 80 -5.90 1.69 -8.38
CA LEU A 80 -4.79 1.00 -9.03
C LEU A 80 -3.46 1.68 -8.72
N CYS A 81 -2.39 0.89 -8.72
CA CYS A 81 -1.02 1.39 -8.73
C CYS A 81 -0.65 1.82 -10.16
N MET A 82 -0.39 3.11 -10.34
CA MET A 82 -0.10 3.72 -11.63
C MET A 82 1.16 4.59 -11.56
N PRO A 83 1.94 4.72 -12.65
CA PRO A 83 2.95 5.76 -12.73
C PRO A 83 2.31 7.15 -12.54
N ASN A 84 3.00 8.02 -11.80
CA ASN A 84 2.47 9.35 -11.47
C ASN A 84 2.16 10.19 -12.71
N GLN A 85 3.11 10.33 -13.62
CA GLN A 85 2.96 11.05 -14.89
C GLN A 85 2.21 12.39 -14.75
N GLY A 86 2.57 13.16 -13.70
CA GLY A 86 1.95 14.46 -13.42
C GLY A 86 0.61 14.41 -12.68
N THR A 87 0.10 13.24 -12.30
CA THR A 87 -1.17 13.11 -11.53
C THR A 87 -1.08 13.84 -10.19
N VAL A 88 0.08 13.75 -9.53
CA VAL A 88 0.41 14.46 -8.30
C VAL A 88 1.63 15.34 -8.56
N ASP A 89 1.45 16.65 -8.56
CA ASP A 89 2.41 17.67 -9.02
C ASP A 89 3.71 17.76 -8.19
N TRP A 90 3.67 17.33 -6.93
CA TRP A 90 4.81 17.33 -6.01
C TRP A 90 5.55 16.00 -5.92
N LEU A 91 5.19 15.01 -6.76
CA LEU A 91 5.89 13.73 -6.92
C LEU A 91 6.56 13.64 -8.29
N LYS A 92 7.54 12.75 -8.43
CA LYS A 92 8.18 12.50 -9.72
C LYS A 92 7.25 11.71 -10.65
N ASP A 93 7.33 11.97 -11.95
CA ASP A 93 6.53 11.26 -12.96
C ASP A 93 6.74 9.74 -12.94
N THR A 94 7.94 9.32 -12.53
CA THR A 94 8.32 7.90 -12.42
C THR A 94 7.90 7.23 -11.12
N ASP A 95 7.38 7.99 -10.15
CA ASP A 95 6.86 7.40 -8.91
C ASP A 95 5.59 6.60 -9.22
N VAL A 96 5.46 5.47 -8.60
CA VAL A 96 4.22 4.69 -8.65
C VAL A 96 3.32 5.15 -7.51
N ILE A 97 2.09 5.49 -7.81
CA ILE A 97 1.09 5.99 -6.87
C ILE A 97 -0.15 5.11 -6.91
N GLU A 98 -0.79 4.94 -5.75
CA GLU A 98 -2.07 4.25 -5.64
C GLU A 98 -3.19 5.29 -5.69
N VAL A 99 -3.96 5.29 -6.76
CA VAL A 99 -4.98 6.31 -7.01
C VAL A 99 -6.24 5.73 -7.63
N SER A 100 -7.36 6.43 -7.45
CA SER A 100 -8.60 6.11 -8.16
C SER A 100 -8.40 6.34 -9.66
N CYS A 101 -8.73 5.32 -10.44
CA CYS A 101 -8.63 5.33 -11.90
C CYS A 101 -10.00 5.12 -12.52
N HIS A 102 -10.22 5.79 -13.63
CA HIS A 102 -11.27 5.43 -14.58
C HIS A 102 -10.75 4.32 -15.49
N ILE A 103 -11.50 3.24 -15.60
CA ILE A 103 -11.15 2.10 -16.46
C ILE A 103 -12.10 2.01 -17.64
N SER A 104 -11.55 1.73 -18.80
CA SER A 104 -12.28 1.62 -20.06
C SER A 104 -11.60 0.64 -21.01
N LYS A 105 -12.13 0.53 -22.23
CA LYS A 105 -11.48 -0.25 -23.29
C LYS A 105 -10.07 0.25 -23.62
N ALA A 106 -9.80 1.54 -23.45
CA ALA A 106 -8.47 2.14 -23.65
C ALA A 106 -7.47 1.76 -22.55
N GLY A 107 -7.95 1.33 -21.39
CA GLY A 107 -7.15 0.99 -20.22
C GLY A 107 -7.58 1.79 -18.99
N ALA A 108 -6.66 1.95 -18.04
CA ALA A 108 -6.87 2.71 -16.82
C ALA A 108 -6.21 4.09 -16.93
N VAL A 109 -6.91 5.11 -16.47
CA VAL A 109 -6.43 6.49 -16.43
C VAL A 109 -6.68 7.05 -15.03
N PRO A 110 -5.67 7.61 -14.34
CA PRO A 110 -5.86 8.25 -13.06
C PRO A 110 -6.95 9.34 -13.14
N LYS A 111 -7.82 9.38 -12.16
CA LYS A 111 -8.82 10.46 -12.08
C LYS A 111 -8.10 11.76 -11.72
N PRO A 112 -8.40 12.86 -12.42
CA PRO A 112 -7.86 14.15 -12.02
C PRO A 112 -8.40 14.52 -10.64
N GLY A 113 -7.50 15.01 -9.76
CA GLY A 113 -7.90 15.45 -8.42
C GLY A 113 -7.56 16.91 -8.20
N PRO A 114 -8.10 17.53 -7.14
CA PRO A 114 -7.21 18.20 -6.23
C PRO A 114 -6.81 17.20 -5.14
N TYR A 115 -5.60 16.65 -5.22
CA TYR A 115 -5.04 15.83 -4.13
C TYR A 115 -4.47 16.76 -3.04
N THR A 116 -5.38 17.43 -2.34
CA THR A 116 -5.02 18.34 -1.26
C THR A 116 -4.80 17.54 0.01
N LEU A 117 -3.56 17.48 0.45
CA LEU A 117 -3.16 16.78 1.67
C LEU A 117 -2.54 17.76 2.68
N PRO A 118 -2.65 17.49 3.98
CA PRO A 118 -1.87 18.19 4.99
C PRO A 118 -0.37 18.09 4.70
N GLN A 119 0.38 19.12 5.07
CA GLN A 119 1.82 19.18 4.81
C GLN A 119 2.58 17.99 5.43
N SER A 120 2.17 17.55 6.63
CA SER A 120 2.76 16.38 7.29
C SER A 120 2.57 15.09 6.48
N ALA A 121 1.39 14.88 5.88
CA ALA A 121 1.14 13.74 5.01
C ALA A 121 1.98 13.79 3.73
N LYS A 122 2.11 14.98 3.12
CA LYS A 122 2.99 15.15 1.95
C LYS A 122 4.44 14.81 2.28
N GLN A 123 4.95 15.28 3.42
CA GLN A 123 6.32 14.99 3.86
C GLN A 123 6.54 13.50 4.07
N LEU A 124 5.59 12.81 4.71
CA LEU A 124 5.66 11.36 4.92
C LEU A 124 5.69 10.62 3.58
N ILE A 125 4.80 10.94 2.65
CA ILE A 125 4.76 10.33 1.31
C ILE A 125 6.08 10.59 0.57
N CYS A 126 6.61 11.82 0.61
CA CYS A 126 7.90 12.13 -0.01
C CYS A 126 9.05 11.31 0.57
N ALA A 127 9.10 11.12 1.89
CA ALA A 127 10.11 10.29 2.55
C ALA A 127 10.01 8.82 2.09
N VAL A 128 8.80 8.26 2.08
CA VAL A 128 8.56 6.89 1.60
C VAL A 128 8.94 6.75 0.12
N LYS A 129 8.58 7.70 -0.74
CA LYS A 129 8.96 7.66 -2.16
C LYS A 129 10.46 7.81 -2.38
N TYR A 130 11.15 8.57 -1.54
CA TYR A 130 12.61 8.63 -1.55
C TYR A 130 13.22 7.28 -1.16
N TYR A 131 12.71 6.67 -0.08
CA TYR A 131 13.10 5.33 0.35
C TYR A 131 12.93 4.32 -0.79
N GLU A 132 11.74 4.23 -1.38
CA GLU A 132 11.43 3.27 -2.46
C GLU A 132 12.42 3.39 -3.63
N ARG A 133 12.67 4.62 -4.10
CA ARG A 133 13.62 4.86 -5.22
C ARG A 133 15.04 4.48 -4.87
N THR A 134 15.50 4.86 -3.66
CA THR A 134 16.88 4.59 -3.23
C THR A 134 17.09 3.10 -2.96
N ALA A 135 16.09 2.43 -2.38
CA ALA A 135 16.13 0.98 -2.16
C ALA A 135 16.17 0.21 -3.51
N ALA A 136 15.33 0.59 -4.46
CA ALA A 136 15.35 0.00 -5.81
C ALA A 136 16.73 0.16 -6.49
N GLN A 137 17.33 1.35 -6.40
CA GLN A 137 18.67 1.59 -6.92
C GLN A 137 19.74 0.77 -6.19
N ALA A 138 19.65 0.68 -4.85
CA ALA A 138 20.57 -0.12 -4.05
C ALA A 138 20.59 -1.59 -4.47
N ILE A 139 19.40 -2.15 -4.74
CA ILE A 139 19.23 -3.53 -5.20
C ILE A 139 19.84 -3.72 -6.59
N VAL A 140 19.48 -2.87 -7.54
CA VAL A 140 19.98 -2.96 -8.93
C VAL A 140 21.49 -2.81 -9.00
N GLU A 141 22.05 -1.87 -8.23
CA GLU A 141 23.49 -1.60 -8.20
C GLU A 141 24.26 -2.49 -7.21
N ARG A 142 23.58 -3.33 -6.43
CA ARG A 142 24.15 -4.12 -5.32
C ARG A 142 24.99 -3.27 -4.39
N ASN A 143 24.47 -2.12 -3.99
CA ASN A 143 25.19 -1.08 -3.24
C ASN A 143 24.70 -1.01 -1.79
N ALA A 144 25.46 -1.63 -0.88
CA ALA A 144 25.15 -1.68 0.56
C ALA A 144 25.02 -0.28 1.20
N LYS A 145 25.86 0.68 0.77
CA LYS A 145 25.78 2.05 1.29
C LYS A 145 24.44 2.71 0.92
N LYS A 146 23.99 2.56 -0.32
CA LYS A 146 22.66 3.05 -0.74
C LYS A 146 21.53 2.34 -0.01
N ALA A 147 21.69 1.06 0.32
CA ALA A 147 20.70 0.34 1.11
C ALA A 147 20.57 0.92 2.53
N ILE A 148 21.69 1.25 3.18
CA ILE A 148 21.68 1.94 4.47
C ILE A 148 21.05 3.34 4.33
N ASP A 149 21.43 4.11 3.33
CA ASP A 149 20.85 5.45 3.07
C ASP A 149 19.33 5.36 2.88
N ALA A 150 18.85 4.35 2.16
CA ALA A 150 17.41 4.11 1.99
C ALA A 150 16.72 3.80 3.32
N LEU A 151 17.27 2.84 4.10
CA LEU A 151 16.71 2.44 5.38
C LEU A 151 16.67 3.61 6.38
N MET A 152 17.69 4.48 6.37
CA MET A 152 17.73 5.65 7.27
C MET A 152 16.57 6.63 7.01
N VAL A 153 16.10 6.75 5.77
CA VAL A 153 15.00 7.66 5.42
C VAL A 153 13.64 7.00 5.64
N ASN A 154 13.61 5.68 5.78
CA ASN A 154 12.36 4.98 6.07
C ASN A 154 11.84 5.40 7.47
N PRO A 155 10.60 5.90 7.57
CA PRO A 155 10.06 6.38 8.85
C PRO A 155 10.02 5.33 9.97
N LEU A 156 10.00 4.04 9.64
CA LEU A 156 9.99 2.95 10.60
C LEU A 156 11.38 2.58 11.12
N VAL A 157 12.45 2.97 10.40
CA VAL A 157 13.83 2.67 10.77
C VAL A 157 14.49 3.90 11.40
N ASN A 158 14.63 4.97 10.64
CA ASN A 158 15.12 6.29 11.06
C ASN A 158 16.32 6.24 12.05
N SER A 159 17.22 5.29 11.84
CA SER A 159 18.40 5.06 12.70
C SER A 159 19.50 4.39 11.89
N TYR A 160 20.73 4.95 11.94
CA TYR A 160 21.88 4.40 11.23
C TYR A 160 22.24 3.00 11.74
N SER A 161 22.35 2.85 13.07
CA SER A 161 22.72 1.56 13.68
C SER A 161 21.69 0.47 13.37
N LEU A 162 20.39 0.80 13.41
CA LEU A 162 19.34 -0.14 13.05
C LEU A 162 19.38 -0.47 11.56
N ALA A 163 19.67 0.50 10.70
CA ALA A 163 19.80 0.26 9.26
C ALA A 163 20.97 -0.69 8.93
N GLU A 164 22.12 -0.50 9.59
CA GLU A 164 23.26 -1.43 9.44
C GLU A 164 22.93 -2.83 9.94
N GLU A 165 22.28 -2.96 11.08
CA GLU A 165 21.89 -4.25 11.66
C GLU A 165 20.91 -4.99 10.73
N LEU A 166 19.86 -4.33 10.28
CA LEU A 166 18.88 -4.90 9.34
C LEU A 166 19.54 -5.35 8.04
N LEU A 167 20.43 -4.53 7.47
CA LEU A 167 21.13 -4.90 6.25
C LEU A 167 22.05 -6.10 6.46
N ARG A 168 22.77 -6.14 7.57
CA ARG A 168 23.64 -7.27 7.91
C ARG A 168 22.84 -8.57 8.04
N GLU A 169 21.76 -8.57 8.81
CA GLU A 169 20.89 -9.74 8.96
C GLU A 169 20.31 -10.20 7.62
N TYR A 170 19.89 -9.26 6.77
CA TYR A 170 19.39 -9.59 5.44
C TYR A 170 20.47 -10.28 4.59
N LEU A 171 21.71 -9.79 4.60
CA LEU A 171 22.80 -10.36 3.81
C LEU A 171 23.29 -11.71 4.36
N GLU A 172 23.06 -12.03 5.64
CA GLU A 172 23.35 -13.33 6.23
C GLU A 172 22.32 -14.42 5.84
N ILE A 173 21.10 -14.00 5.48
CA ILE A 173 20.01 -14.92 5.09
C ILE A 173 20.08 -15.27 3.59
N TYR A 174 20.57 -14.37 2.73
CA TYR A 174 20.60 -14.47 1.28
C TYR A 174 22.02 -14.38 0.70
#